data_3a90497006c7677f9367aeff1319bb0c
#
_entry.id   3a90497006c7677f9367aeff1319bb0c
#
_cell.length_a   1.000
_cell.length_b   1.000
_cell.length_c   1.000
_cell.angle_alpha   90.00
_cell.angle_beta   90.00
_cell.angle_gamma   90.00
#
_symmetry.space_group_name_H-M   'P 1'
#
loop_
_entity.id
_entity.type
_entity.pdbx_description
1 polymer ?
#
loop_
_entity_poly.entity_id
_entity_poly.type
_entity_poly.pdbx_seq_one_letter_code
_entity_poly.pdbx_strand_id
1 'polypeptide(L)'
;MITVLQMIVEYIRYRIAEHEAADFEAAYARAAQVLAAAPQCVDYELSRCVDEPAAYILRITWTSADDHLRGFRGGERFAEFFAAIEPYVRQIEEMRHYERTAVRGAGASVPSMYEWLGGTAALERLTTAFYVHVLADDLVGPLFAGMDHDHPRHVAMWLAEVFGGPSRYTDDRGGYHTMLVHHLGKAITEPQRRRWVSLLLDSADEVGLPADPEFRAAFVGYIEWGTRIALANSRPGAHPPQQAPVPHWGWGVAPPYTPA
;
A
#
# COMPACT_ATOMS: atom_id res chain seq x y z
N MET A 1 -0.41 26.43 -0.19
CA MET A 1 0.62 25.62 0.50
C MET A 1 -0.11 24.43 1.11
N ILE A 2 -0.05 23.27 0.46
CA ILE A 2 -0.69 22.04 0.98
C ILE A 2 0.24 21.54 2.08
N THR A 3 -0.20 21.67 3.32
CA THR A 3 0.51 21.06 4.46
C THR A 3 0.44 19.56 4.29
N VAL A 4 1.53 18.92 3.93
CA VAL A 4 1.65 17.47 3.98
C VAL A 4 1.42 17.10 5.45
N LEU A 5 0.31 16.43 5.74
CA LEU A 5 0.01 15.91 7.07
C LEU A 5 1.10 14.89 7.42
N GLN A 6 1.98 15.28 8.34
CA GLN A 6 3.13 14.47 8.72
C GLN A 6 2.71 13.50 9.81
N MET A 7 2.72 12.21 9.50
CA MET A 7 2.44 11.16 10.47
C MET A 7 3.44 11.24 11.64
N ILE A 8 2.92 11.09 12.85
CA ILE A 8 3.72 10.98 14.06
C ILE A 8 3.57 9.61 14.69
N VAL A 9 4.53 9.23 15.49
CA VAL A 9 4.51 8.00 16.29
C VAL A 9 4.54 8.40 17.76
N GLU A 10 3.55 7.94 18.53
CA GLU A 10 3.52 8.05 19.98
C GLU A 10 4.09 6.76 20.59
N TYR A 11 5.05 6.92 21.50
CA TYR A 11 5.57 5.86 22.34
C TYR A 11 5.20 6.11 23.79
N ILE A 12 4.60 5.12 24.44
CA ILE A 12 4.27 5.15 25.86
C ILE A 12 4.96 3.96 26.51
N ARG A 13 5.81 4.21 27.49
CA ARG A 13 6.47 3.18 28.29
C ARG A 13 5.77 3.00 29.60
N TYR A 14 5.52 1.74 29.95
CA TYR A 14 4.90 1.34 31.20
C TYR A 14 5.85 0.45 32.00
N ARG A 15 5.68 0.54 33.33
CA ARG A 15 6.24 -0.44 34.26
C ARG A 15 5.08 -1.10 35.01
N ILE A 16 4.77 -2.31 34.64
CA ILE A 16 3.61 -3.10 35.13
C ILE A 16 4.13 -4.21 36.01
N ALA A 17 3.60 -4.31 37.21
CA ALA A 17 3.94 -5.44 38.10
C ALA A 17 3.53 -6.77 37.46
N GLU A 18 4.31 -7.82 37.64
CA GLU A 18 4.13 -9.08 36.93
C GLU A 18 2.76 -9.71 37.18
N HIS A 19 2.22 -9.55 38.40
CA HIS A 19 0.91 -10.04 38.76
C HIS A 19 -0.27 -9.26 38.15
N GLU A 20 -0.02 -8.03 37.61
CA GLU A 20 -0.99 -7.19 36.91
C GLU A 20 -0.91 -7.35 35.39
N ALA A 21 0.10 -8.06 34.86
CA ALA A 21 0.38 -8.14 33.43
C ALA A 21 -0.83 -8.59 32.60
N ALA A 22 -1.52 -9.65 33.01
CA ALA A 22 -2.68 -10.18 32.30
C ALA A 22 -3.87 -9.18 32.28
N ASP A 23 -4.12 -8.50 33.39
CA ASP A 23 -5.18 -7.50 33.48
C ASP A 23 -4.86 -6.25 32.67
N PHE A 24 -3.59 -5.84 32.64
CA PHE A 24 -3.09 -4.75 31.82
C PHE A 24 -3.25 -5.06 30.33
N GLU A 25 -2.80 -6.23 29.87
CA GLU A 25 -2.96 -6.65 28.47
C GLU A 25 -4.44 -6.76 28.08
N ALA A 26 -5.31 -7.28 28.95
CA ALA A 26 -6.74 -7.31 28.73
C ALA A 26 -7.39 -5.91 28.67
N ALA A 27 -6.91 -4.97 29.48
CA ALA A 27 -7.35 -3.57 29.43
C ALA A 27 -6.97 -2.93 28.07
N TYR A 28 -5.75 -3.17 27.60
CA TYR A 28 -5.33 -2.70 26.29
C TYR A 28 -6.03 -3.40 25.13
N ALA A 29 -6.39 -4.65 25.24
CA ALA A 29 -7.22 -5.33 24.24
C ALA A 29 -8.61 -4.66 24.09
N ARG A 30 -9.18 -4.12 25.17
CA ARG A 30 -10.41 -3.30 25.10
C ARG A 30 -10.15 -1.92 24.50
N ALA A 31 -9.11 -1.22 24.97
CA ALA A 31 -8.72 0.09 24.47
C ALA A 31 -8.38 0.06 22.97
N ALA A 32 -7.79 -1.04 22.48
CA ALA A 32 -7.45 -1.28 21.08
C ALA A 32 -8.67 -1.23 20.14
N GLN A 33 -9.85 -1.62 20.62
CA GLN A 33 -11.08 -1.52 19.82
C GLN A 33 -11.44 -0.06 19.53
N VAL A 34 -11.18 0.84 20.47
CA VAL A 34 -11.38 2.28 20.27
C VAL A 34 -10.36 2.86 19.31
N LEU A 35 -9.09 2.45 19.41
CA LEU A 35 -8.04 2.86 18.46
C LEU A 35 -8.35 2.37 17.04
N ALA A 36 -8.77 1.12 16.89
CA ALA A 36 -9.16 0.55 15.60
C ALA A 36 -10.34 1.28 14.93
N ALA A 37 -11.25 1.86 15.73
CA ALA A 37 -12.38 2.63 15.25
C ALA A 37 -12.04 4.13 15.00
N ALA A 38 -10.86 4.59 15.41
CA ALA A 38 -10.47 5.99 15.32
C ALA A 38 -9.82 6.29 13.94
N PRO A 39 -10.40 7.15 13.10
CA PRO A 39 -9.85 7.46 11.77
C PRO A 39 -8.48 8.18 11.83
N GLN A 40 -8.11 8.73 12.98
CA GLN A 40 -6.82 9.35 13.22
C GLN A 40 -5.70 8.34 13.53
N CYS A 41 -6.05 7.11 13.94
CA CYS A 41 -5.10 6.05 14.25
C CYS A 41 -4.77 5.25 12.97
N VAL A 42 -3.49 5.12 12.64
CA VAL A 42 -3.02 4.36 11.48
C VAL A 42 -2.72 2.92 11.87
N ASP A 43 -1.94 2.75 12.93
CA ASP A 43 -1.59 1.45 13.52
C ASP A 43 -1.23 1.61 14.99
N TYR A 44 -1.29 0.50 15.74
CA TYR A 44 -0.85 0.45 17.13
C TYR A 44 -0.32 -0.93 17.47
N GLU A 45 0.57 -0.98 18.46
CA GLU A 45 1.19 -2.21 18.96
C GLU A 45 1.56 -2.07 20.42
N LEU A 46 1.13 -3.02 21.26
CA LEU A 46 1.60 -3.19 22.64
C LEU A 46 2.63 -4.32 22.67
N SER A 47 3.87 -4.01 23.04
CA SER A 47 4.95 -4.98 23.15
C SER A 47 5.43 -5.11 24.59
N ARG A 48 5.67 -6.36 25.03
CA ARG A 48 6.27 -6.67 26.32
C ARG A 48 7.78 -6.88 26.13
N CYS A 49 8.58 -6.32 27.03
CA CYS A 49 10.04 -6.52 27.00
C CYS A 49 10.40 -7.97 27.32
N VAL A 50 11.24 -8.58 26.48
CA VAL A 50 11.70 -9.96 26.67
C VAL A 50 12.72 -10.05 27.82
N ASP A 51 13.59 -9.02 27.94
CA ASP A 51 14.65 -8.98 28.93
C ASP A 51 14.16 -8.49 30.30
N GLU A 52 13.11 -7.69 30.32
CA GLU A 52 12.49 -7.11 31.52
C GLU A 52 10.96 -7.22 31.44
N PRO A 53 10.36 -8.37 31.88
CA PRO A 53 8.94 -8.64 31.68
C PRO A 53 7.96 -7.65 32.32
N ALA A 54 8.43 -6.79 33.23
CA ALA A 54 7.64 -5.72 33.82
C ALA A 54 7.55 -4.47 32.90
N ALA A 55 8.40 -4.36 31.89
CA ALA A 55 8.44 -3.22 30.98
C ALA A 55 7.60 -3.49 29.74
N TYR A 56 6.76 -2.51 29.38
CA TYR A 56 5.93 -2.53 28.16
C TYR A 56 6.15 -1.25 27.36
N ILE A 57 5.97 -1.35 26.06
CA ILE A 57 5.92 -0.21 25.13
C ILE A 57 4.62 -0.30 24.33
N LEU A 58 3.80 0.75 24.40
CA LEU A 58 2.76 0.99 23.44
C LEU A 58 3.27 1.94 22.36
N ARG A 59 3.18 1.53 21.11
CA ARG A 59 3.44 2.36 19.93
C ARG A 59 2.12 2.63 19.22
N ILE A 60 1.82 3.89 18.96
CA ILE A 60 0.66 4.28 18.15
C ILE A 60 1.14 5.19 17.03
N THR A 61 0.74 4.93 15.79
CA THR A 61 0.96 5.83 14.66
C THR A 61 -0.30 6.64 14.40
N TRP A 62 -0.17 7.95 14.37
CA TRP A 62 -1.24 8.89 14.10
C TRP A 62 -1.07 9.55 12.72
N THR A 63 -2.18 9.91 12.07
CA THR A 63 -2.21 10.61 10.78
C THR A 63 -1.48 11.96 10.85
N SER A 64 -1.58 12.66 11.99
CA SER A 64 -0.81 13.88 12.30
C SER A 64 -0.81 14.17 13.80
N ALA A 65 0.04 15.10 14.24
CA ALA A 65 0.04 15.59 15.62
C ALA A 65 -1.28 16.29 15.99
N ASP A 66 -1.86 17.03 15.06
CA ASP A 66 -3.14 17.73 15.26
C ASP A 66 -4.31 16.77 15.37
N ASP A 67 -4.34 15.77 14.50
CA ASP A 67 -5.35 14.69 14.55
C ASP A 67 -5.30 13.91 15.86
N HIS A 68 -4.10 13.66 16.39
CA HIS A 68 -3.97 13.04 17.72
C HIS A 68 -4.46 13.97 18.81
N LEU A 69 -3.89 15.19 18.92
CA LEU A 69 -4.09 16.05 20.08
C LEU A 69 -5.49 16.68 20.13
N ARG A 70 -6.03 17.08 18.97
CA ARG A 70 -7.34 17.72 18.88
C ARG A 70 -8.42 16.76 18.39
N GLY A 71 -8.11 15.91 17.42
CA GLY A 71 -9.07 14.97 16.85
C GLY A 71 -9.39 13.82 17.78
N PHE A 72 -8.40 13.05 18.21
CA PHE A 72 -8.62 11.89 19.07
C PHE A 72 -8.74 12.28 20.55
N ARG A 73 -7.73 12.98 21.12
CA ARG A 73 -7.76 13.36 22.55
C ARG A 73 -8.84 14.36 22.90
N GLY A 74 -9.24 15.22 21.97
CA GLY A 74 -10.36 16.13 22.13
C GLY A 74 -11.74 15.56 21.78
N GLY A 75 -11.79 14.33 21.27
CA GLY A 75 -13.02 13.67 20.82
C GLY A 75 -13.68 12.76 21.86
N GLU A 76 -14.93 12.36 21.59
CA GLU A 76 -15.72 11.50 22.47
C GLU A 76 -15.07 10.12 22.72
N ARG A 77 -14.38 9.58 21.71
CA ARG A 77 -13.70 8.28 21.80
C ARG A 77 -12.58 8.23 22.82
N PHE A 78 -11.94 9.37 23.09
CA PHE A 78 -10.86 9.40 24.08
C PHE A 78 -11.32 9.06 25.49
N ALA A 79 -12.53 9.45 25.87
CA ALA A 79 -13.08 9.11 27.19
C ALA A 79 -13.24 7.59 27.37
N GLU A 80 -13.70 6.89 26.33
CA GLU A 80 -13.83 5.43 26.34
C GLU A 80 -12.45 4.74 26.36
N PHE A 81 -11.52 5.20 25.54
CA PHE A 81 -10.12 4.73 25.55
C PHE A 81 -9.49 4.91 26.92
N PHE A 82 -9.59 6.13 27.48
CA PHE A 82 -9.00 6.48 28.75
C PHE A 82 -9.60 5.65 29.90
N ALA A 83 -10.91 5.46 29.94
CA ALA A 83 -11.56 4.65 30.96
C ALA A 83 -11.04 3.20 31.00
N ALA A 84 -10.67 2.63 29.86
CA ALA A 84 -10.12 1.27 29.81
C ALA A 84 -8.72 1.18 30.42
N ILE A 85 -7.91 2.25 30.31
CA ILE A 85 -6.49 2.27 30.74
C ILE A 85 -6.24 3.07 32.02
N GLU A 86 -7.25 3.76 32.56
CA GLU A 86 -7.14 4.64 33.74
C GLU A 86 -6.39 4.00 34.91
N PRO A 87 -6.61 2.72 35.28
CA PRO A 87 -5.91 2.07 36.39
C PRO A 87 -4.38 2.07 36.23
N TYR A 88 -3.89 2.14 34.98
CA TYR A 88 -2.48 1.99 34.63
C TYR A 88 -1.77 3.30 34.27
N VAL A 89 -2.50 4.42 34.27
CA VAL A 89 -1.93 5.73 33.91
C VAL A 89 -0.76 6.16 34.82
N ARG A 90 -0.83 5.76 36.11
CA ARG A 90 0.24 6.06 37.09
C ARG A 90 1.50 5.19 36.88
N GLN A 91 1.42 4.16 36.09
CA GLN A 91 2.51 3.24 35.76
C GLN A 91 3.21 3.64 34.45
N ILE A 92 2.81 4.77 33.85
CA ILE A 92 3.52 5.35 32.70
C ILE A 92 4.84 5.96 33.19
N GLU A 93 5.95 5.45 32.68
CA GLU A 93 7.29 5.99 32.91
C GLU A 93 7.63 7.12 31.92
N GLU A 94 7.15 6.99 30.69
CA GLU A 94 7.45 7.94 29.61
C GLU A 94 6.32 7.94 28.58
N MET A 95 6.02 9.12 28.01
CA MET A 95 5.13 9.30 26.88
C MET A 95 5.70 10.37 25.96
N ARG A 96 6.01 10.03 24.71
CA ARG A 96 6.59 10.97 23.74
C ARG A 96 6.06 10.76 22.34
N HIS A 97 6.08 11.85 21.59
CA HIS A 97 5.79 11.86 20.16
C HIS A 97 7.09 11.97 19.36
N TYR A 98 7.17 11.19 18.30
CA TYR A 98 8.31 11.14 17.40
C TYR A 98 7.86 11.40 15.96
N GLU A 99 8.64 12.18 15.25
CA GLU A 99 8.51 12.34 13.82
C GLU A 99 9.23 11.20 13.10
N ARG A 100 8.60 10.64 12.07
CA ARG A 100 9.25 9.62 11.24
C ARG A 100 10.35 10.25 10.39
N THR A 101 11.56 9.72 10.50
CA THR A 101 12.69 10.15 9.64
C THR A 101 12.66 9.43 8.29
N ALA A 102 13.54 9.86 7.38
CA ALA A 102 13.76 9.17 6.10
C ALA A 102 14.46 7.80 6.27
N VAL A 103 15.06 7.53 7.44
CA VAL A 103 15.73 6.25 7.72
C VAL A 103 14.67 5.20 8.05
N ARG A 104 14.20 4.52 7.03
CA ARG A 104 13.20 3.45 7.11
C ARG A 104 13.58 2.34 6.15
N GLY A 105 13.22 1.11 6.51
CA GLY A 105 13.44 -0.07 5.67
C GLY A 105 12.74 -1.28 6.27
N ALA A 106 12.54 -2.30 5.45
CA ALA A 106 12.16 -3.63 5.88
C ALA A 106 13.42 -4.51 5.90
N GLY A 107 13.44 -5.49 6.79
CA GLY A 107 14.48 -6.54 6.74
C GLY A 107 14.37 -7.37 5.45
N ALA A 108 15.46 -8.01 5.04
CA ALA A 108 15.61 -8.74 3.77
C ALA A 108 14.81 -10.07 3.67
N SER A 109 13.78 -10.28 4.50
CA SER A 109 13.12 -11.58 4.60
C SER A 109 12.10 -11.89 3.50
N VAL A 110 11.50 -10.88 2.88
CA VAL A 110 10.54 -11.05 1.77
C VAL A 110 10.84 -10.01 0.71
N PRO A 111 11.27 -10.41 -0.50
CA PRO A 111 11.52 -9.47 -1.59
C PRO A 111 10.21 -8.79 -2.01
N SER A 112 10.30 -7.58 -2.53
CA SER A 112 9.17 -6.95 -3.22
C SER A 112 8.79 -7.75 -4.47
N MET A 113 7.57 -7.59 -4.96
CA MET A 113 7.19 -8.19 -6.24
C MET A 113 8.08 -7.71 -7.40
N TYR A 114 8.52 -6.43 -7.33
CA TYR A 114 9.46 -5.86 -8.29
C TYR A 114 10.81 -6.58 -8.30
N GLU A 115 11.38 -6.86 -7.13
CA GLU A 115 12.64 -7.60 -7.03
C GLU A 115 12.49 -9.04 -7.50
N TRP A 116 11.38 -9.71 -7.09
CA TRP A 116 11.10 -11.10 -7.44
C TRP A 116 10.95 -11.31 -8.94
N LEU A 117 10.24 -10.43 -9.64
CA LEU A 117 10.03 -10.54 -11.09
C LEU A 117 11.28 -10.22 -11.94
N GLY A 118 12.35 -9.69 -11.33
CA GLY A 118 13.61 -9.36 -12.02
C GLY A 118 13.77 -7.88 -12.36
N GLY A 119 13.05 -7.00 -11.69
CA GLY A 119 13.23 -5.55 -11.74
C GLY A 119 12.79 -4.87 -13.05
N THR A 120 13.30 -3.67 -13.30
CA THR A 120 12.94 -2.84 -14.47
C THR A 120 13.13 -3.58 -15.78
N ALA A 121 14.25 -4.29 -15.94
CA ALA A 121 14.58 -4.99 -17.20
C ALA A 121 13.54 -6.07 -17.56
N ALA A 122 13.00 -6.78 -16.58
CA ALA A 122 11.94 -7.76 -16.80
C ALA A 122 10.61 -7.11 -17.19
N LEU A 123 10.26 -5.98 -16.56
CA LEU A 123 9.06 -5.22 -16.90
C LEU A 123 9.15 -4.58 -18.29
N GLU A 124 10.33 -4.07 -18.69
CA GLU A 124 10.53 -3.53 -20.02
C GLU A 124 10.43 -4.63 -21.09
N ARG A 125 10.96 -5.84 -20.85
CA ARG A 125 10.75 -6.98 -21.76
C ARG A 125 9.25 -7.34 -21.85
N LEU A 126 8.56 -7.41 -20.70
CA LEU A 126 7.13 -7.68 -20.68
C LEU A 126 6.34 -6.69 -21.52
N THR A 127 6.50 -5.40 -21.23
CA THR A 127 5.73 -4.35 -21.91
C THR A 127 6.08 -4.24 -23.39
N THR A 128 7.32 -4.48 -23.77
CA THR A 128 7.74 -4.51 -25.18
C THR A 128 7.04 -5.64 -25.93
N ALA A 129 7.10 -6.89 -25.44
CA ALA A 129 6.42 -8.02 -26.05
C ALA A 129 4.89 -7.81 -26.09
N PHE A 130 4.34 -7.38 -24.97
CA PHE A 130 2.91 -7.11 -24.82
C PHE A 130 2.38 -6.09 -25.86
N TYR A 131 3.04 -4.96 -26.06
CA TYR A 131 2.56 -3.97 -27.02
C TYR A 131 2.75 -4.37 -28.47
N VAL A 132 3.66 -5.29 -28.77
CA VAL A 132 3.68 -5.95 -30.09
C VAL A 132 2.37 -6.71 -30.33
N HIS A 133 1.91 -7.49 -29.35
CA HIS A 133 0.65 -8.23 -29.46
C HIS A 133 -0.57 -7.31 -29.46
N VAL A 134 -0.57 -6.26 -28.62
CA VAL A 134 -1.67 -5.27 -28.57
C VAL A 134 -1.87 -4.60 -29.92
N LEU A 135 -0.81 -4.15 -30.56
CA LEU A 135 -0.89 -3.44 -31.85
C LEU A 135 -1.34 -4.37 -32.99
N ALA A 136 -1.11 -5.67 -32.89
CA ALA A 136 -1.53 -6.67 -33.86
C ALA A 136 -2.96 -7.21 -33.60
N ASP A 137 -3.59 -6.85 -32.48
CA ASP A 137 -4.90 -7.38 -32.08
C ASP A 137 -6.05 -6.50 -32.59
N ASP A 138 -7.00 -7.10 -33.31
CA ASP A 138 -8.12 -6.40 -33.96
C ASP A 138 -9.07 -5.70 -32.96
N LEU A 139 -9.16 -6.21 -31.72
CA LEU A 139 -10.10 -5.69 -30.71
C LEU A 139 -9.50 -4.55 -29.87
N VAL A 140 -8.24 -4.67 -29.46
CA VAL A 140 -7.60 -3.69 -28.59
C VAL A 140 -6.66 -2.76 -29.34
N GLY A 141 -6.08 -3.17 -30.45
CA GLY A 141 -5.15 -2.38 -31.28
C GLY A 141 -5.66 -0.99 -31.62
N PRO A 142 -6.93 -0.81 -32.04
CA PRO A 142 -7.47 0.50 -32.36
C PRO A 142 -7.41 1.53 -31.20
N LEU A 143 -7.43 1.08 -29.93
CA LEU A 143 -7.28 1.96 -28.77
C LEU A 143 -5.87 2.56 -28.66
N PHE A 144 -4.89 1.92 -29.29
CA PHE A 144 -3.46 2.27 -29.24
C PHE A 144 -2.89 2.78 -30.57
N ALA A 145 -3.75 3.05 -31.57
CA ALA A 145 -3.32 3.48 -32.91
C ALA A 145 -2.48 4.78 -32.93
N GLY A 146 -2.61 5.63 -31.90
CA GLY A 146 -1.83 6.85 -31.72
C GLY A 146 -0.86 6.80 -30.55
N MET A 147 -0.46 5.60 -30.13
CA MET A 147 0.42 5.39 -28.98
C MET A 147 1.81 5.99 -29.22
N ASP A 148 2.31 6.70 -28.20
CA ASP A 148 3.69 7.19 -28.16
C ASP A 148 4.66 6.00 -28.20
N HIS A 149 5.79 6.15 -28.89
CA HIS A 149 6.87 5.16 -28.96
C HIS A 149 7.35 4.73 -27.58
N ASP A 150 7.41 5.67 -26.62
CA ASP A 150 7.88 5.41 -25.25
C ASP A 150 6.77 4.86 -24.30
N HIS A 151 5.55 4.69 -24.82
CA HIS A 151 4.43 4.21 -23.99
C HIS A 151 4.71 2.86 -23.28
N PRO A 152 5.31 1.83 -23.94
CA PRO A 152 5.66 0.59 -23.25
C PRO A 152 6.58 0.82 -22.05
N ARG A 153 7.58 1.68 -22.20
CA ARG A 153 8.50 2.06 -21.13
C ARG A 153 7.76 2.77 -19.97
N HIS A 154 6.84 3.68 -20.30
CA HIS A 154 6.05 4.36 -19.27
C HIS A 154 5.18 3.38 -18.46
N VAL A 155 4.61 2.37 -19.11
CA VAL A 155 3.85 1.32 -18.42
C VAL A 155 4.77 0.44 -17.57
N ALA A 156 5.97 0.12 -18.03
CA ALA A 156 6.97 -0.59 -17.23
C ALA A 156 7.36 0.21 -15.97
N MET A 157 7.55 1.53 -16.09
CA MET A 157 7.83 2.41 -14.94
C MET A 157 6.69 2.44 -13.94
N TRP A 158 5.43 2.50 -14.41
CA TRP A 158 4.25 2.44 -13.56
C TRP A 158 4.18 1.13 -12.79
N LEU A 159 4.32 -0.01 -13.48
CA LEU A 159 4.30 -1.33 -12.86
C LEU A 159 5.46 -1.52 -11.87
N ALA A 160 6.64 -0.98 -12.18
CA ALA A 160 7.79 -1.00 -11.28
C ALA A 160 7.46 -0.31 -9.94
N GLU A 161 6.91 0.90 -9.99
CA GLU A 161 6.53 1.66 -8.80
C GLU A 161 5.42 0.96 -8.01
N VAL A 162 4.40 0.46 -8.69
CA VAL A 162 3.30 -0.29 -8.07
C VAL A 162 3.80 -1.52 -7.32
N PHE A 163 4.76 -2.25 -7.87
CA PHE A 163 5.27 -3.50 -7.29
C PHE A 163 6.41 -3.32 -6.29
N GLY A 164 6.65 -2.10 -5.83
CA GLY A 164 7.63 -1.78 -4.79
C GLY A 164 9.04 -1.48 -5.30
N GLY A 165 9.17 -1.17 -6.57
CA GLY A 165 10.39 -0.62 -7.18
C GLY A 165 10.50 0.91 -7.03
N PRO A 166 11.43 1.55 -7.75
CA PRO A 166 11.66 2.98 -7.64
C PRO A 166 10.47 3.81 -8.17
N SER A 167 10.22 4.97 -7.54
CA SER A 167 9.11 5.90 -7.84
C SER A 167 9.28 6.73 -9.13
N ARG A 168 9.93 6.16 -10.12
CA ARG A 168 10.28 6.87 -11.37
C ARG A 168 9.06 7.38 -12.14
N TYR A 169 7.95 6.66 -12.13
CA TYR A 169 6.75 7.14 -12.82
C TYR A 169 6.20 8.41 -12.15
N THR A 170 6.21 8.44 -10.82
CA THR A 170 5.82 9.64 -10.06
C THR A 170 6.78 10.79 -10.32
N ASP A 171 8.09 10.54 -10.22
CA ASP A 171 9.12 11.57 -10.31
C ASP A 171 9.21 12.18 -11.74
N ASP A 172 9.17 11.33 -12.77
CA ASP A 172 9.40 11.74 -14.16
C ASP A 172 8.09 12.08 -14.91
N ARG A 173 6.94 11.55 -14.46
CA ARG A 173 5.65 11.62 -15.20
C ARG A 173 4.51 12.25 -14.42
N GLY A 174 4.66 12.54 -13.13
CA GLY A 174 3.61 13.14 -12.31
C GLY A 174 2.61 12.16 -11.69
N GLY A 175 2.93 10.87 -11.63
CA GLY A 175 2.22 9.86 -10.85
C GLY A 175 0.79 9.56 -11.28
N TYR A 176 -0.08 9.33 -10.30
CA TYR A 176 -1.46 8.89 -10.51
C TYR A 176 -2.28 9.76 -11.47
N HIS A 177 -2.16 11.09 -11.38
CA HIS A 177 -2.94 11.99 -12.22
C HIS A 177 -2.66 11.75 -13.71
N THR A 178 -1.41 11.61 -14.10
CA THR A 178 -1.02 11.32 -15.49
C THR A 178 -1.59 9.98 -15.96
N MET A 179 -1.49 8.94 -15.14
CA MET A 179 -2.11 7.64 -15.46
C MET A 179 -3.62 7.77 -15.65
N LEU A 180 -4.31 8.50 -14.77
CA LEU A 180 -5.75 8.72 -14.86
C LEU A 180 -6.14 9.41 -16.19
N VAL A 181 -5.45 10.50 -16.56
CA VAL A 181 -5.75 11.28 -17.77
C VAL A 181 -5.68 10.42 -19.04
N HIS A 182 -4.78 9.46 -19.09
CA HIS A 182 -4.67 8.55 -20.23
C HIS A 182 -5.89 7.64 -20.41
N HIS A 183 -6.72 7.44 -19.39
CA HIS A 183 -7.91 6.60 -19.45
C HIS A 183 -9.22 7.39 -19.61
N LEU A 184 -9.26 8.67 -19.21
CA LEU A 184 -10.48 9.47 -19.26
C LEU A 184 -11.06 9.55 -20.68
N GLY A 185 -12.36 9.26 -20.80
CA GLY A 185 -13.10 9.38 -22.06
C GLY A 185 -12.77 8.35 -23.13
N LYS A 186 -11.94 7.35 -22.85
CA LYS A 186 -11.55 6.29 -23.81
C LYS A 186 -12.69 5.30 -24.10
N ALA A 187 -13.75 5.29 -23.29
CA ALA A 187 -14.91 4.40 -23.45
C ALA A 187 -14.53 2.92 -23.62
N ILE A 188 -13.52 2.46 -22.88
CA ILE A 188 -13.06 1.07 -22.89
C ILE A 188 -14.25 0.14 -22.61
N THR A 189 -14.38 -0.95 -23.37
CA THR A 189 -15.41 -1.95 -23.19
C THR A 189 -14.89 -3.14 -22.37
N GLU A 190 -15.80 -3.90 -21.74
CA GLU A 190 -15.42 -5.12 -20.99
C GLU A 190 -14.74 -6.19 -21.87
N PRO A 191 -15.15 -6.45 -23.13
CA PRO A 191 -14.40 -7.32 -24.02
C PRO A 191 -12.96 -6.85 -24.28
N GLN A 192 -12.75 -5.54 -24.50
CA GLN A 192 -11.42 -4.97 -24.71
C GLN A 192 -10.56 -5.11 -23.46
N ARG A 193 -11.11 -4.82 -22.26
CA ARG A 193 -10.41 -5.03 -20.99
C ARG A 193 -9.94 -6.48 -20.84
N ARG A 194 -10.83 -7.44 -21.04
CA ARG A 194 -10.50 -8.87 -20.90
C ARG A 194 -9.44 -9.30 -21.92
N ARG A 195 -9.55 -8.83 -23.15
CA ARG A 195 -8.56 -9.15 -24.17
C ARG A 195 -7.18 -8.58 -23.84
N TRP A 196 -7.14 -7.33 -23.37
CA TRP A 196 -5.92 -6.69 -22.89
C TRP A 196 -5.26 -7.49 -21.76
N VAL A 197 -6.05 -7.93 -20.78
CA VAL A 197 -5.54 -8.76 -19.67
C VAL A 197 -4.98 -10.09 -20.19
N SER A 198 -5.70 -10.78 -21.09
CA SER A 198 -5.22 -12.04 -21.67
C SER A 198 -3.89 -11.85 -22.39
N LEU A 199 -3.77 -10.84 -23.26
CA LEU A 199 -2.52 -10.56 -23.97
C LEU A 199 -1.35 -10.26 -23.01
N LEU A 200 -1.59 -9.55 -21.91
CA LEU A 200 -0.54 -9.27 -20.92
C LEU A 200 -0.07 -10.55 -20.21
N LEU A 201 -0.99 -11.42 -19.85
CA LEU A 201 -0.65 -12.68 -19.19
C LEU A 201 0.09 -13.63 -20.14
N ASP A 202 -0.36 -13.73 -21.39
CA ASP A 202 0.33 -14.51 -22.44
C ASP A 202 1.76 -13.96 -22.67
N SER A 203 1.91 -12.63 -22.68
CA SER A 203 3.23 -11.99 -22.80
C SER A 203 4.11 -12.23 -21.57
N ALA A 204 3.51 -12.28 -20.36
CA ALA A 204 4.26 -12.60 -19.15
C ALA A 204 4.84 -14.02 -19.18
N ASP A 205 4.12 -14.97 -19.76
CA ASP A 205 4.60 -16.32 -19.97
C ASP A 205 5.67 -16.36 -21.05
N GLU A 206 5.47 -15.66 -22.16
CA GLU A 206 6.43 -15.56 -23.28
C GLU A 206 7.78 -15.04 -22.84
N VAL A 207 7.83 -13.98 -22.03
CA VAL A 207 9.10 -13.38 -21.57
C VAL A 207 9.70 -14.07 -20.34
N GLY A 208 9.05 -15.11 -19.84
CA GLY A 208 9.52 -15.92 -18.73
C GLY A 208 9.47 -15.19 -17.38
N LEU A 209 8.40 -14.43 -17.09
CA LEU A 209 8.20 -13.95 -15.72
C LEU A 209 7.98 -15.14 -14.77
N PRO A 210 8.24 -14.98 -13.44
CA PRO A 210 8.08 -16.06 -12.48
C PRO A 210 6.72 -16.77 -12.62
N ALA A 211 6.76 -18.11 -12.59
CA ALA A 211 5.58 -18.95 -12.77
C ALA A 211 5.04 -19.52 -11.44
N ASP A 212 5.66 -19.16 -10.31
CA ASP A 212 5.19 -19.58 -9.00
C ASP A 212 3.78 -19.04 -8.72
N PRO A 213 2.92 -19.85 -8.04
CA PRO A 213 1.52 -19.51 -7.83
C PRO A 213 1.33 -18.22 -7.04
N GLU A 214 2.21 -17.92 -6.09
CA GLU A 214 2.15 -16.74 -5.23
C GLU A 214 2.36 -15.47 -6.04
N PHE A 215 3.40 -15.44 -6.88
CA PHE A 215 3.65 -14.32 -7.77
C PHE A 215 2.50 -14.14 -8.76
N ARG A 216 2.07 -15.21 -9.42
CA ARG A 216 0.99 -15.15 -10.42
C ARG A 216 -0.32 -14.68 -9.80
N ALA A 217 -0.68 -15.16 -8.61
CA ALA A 217 -1.88 -14.70 -7.90
C ALA A 217 -1.83 -13.19 -7.59
N ALA A 218 -0.71 -12.71 -7.07
CA ALA A 218 -0.52 -11.30 -6.75
C ALA A 218 -0.49 -10.41 -8.00
N PHE A 219 0.22 -10.84 -9.06
CA PHE A 219 0.32 -10.14 -10.32
C PHE A 219 -1.06 -10.02 -11.02
N VAL A 220 -1.76 -11.14 -11.19
CA VAL A 220 -3.11 -11.17 -11.79
C VAL A 220 -4.08 -10.34 -10.96
N GLY A 221 -3.99 -10.42 -9.62
CA GLY A 221 -4.81 -9.62 -8.71
C GLY A 221 -4.69 -8.12 -8.96
N TYR A 222 -3.46 -7.62 -9.12
CA TYR A 222 -3.25 -6.21 -9.49
C TYR A 222 -3.81 -5.87 -10.87
N ILE A 223 -3.50 -6.68 -11.87
CA ILE A 223 -3.93 -6.44 -13.26
C ILE A 223 -5.46 -6.41 -13.36
N GLU A 224 -6.14 -7.32 -12.69
CA GLU A 224 -7.61 -7.36 -12.64
C GLU A 224 -8.18 -6.12 -11.94
N TRP A 225 -7.61 -5.73 -10.80
CA TRP A 225 -8.02 -4.54 -10.06
C TRP A 225 -7.78 -3.25 -10.87
N GLY A 226 -6.57 -3.07 -11.39
CA GLY A 226 -6.19 -1.85 -12.12
C GLY A 226 -6.99 -1.66 -13.41
N THR A 227 -7.19 -2.73 -14.18
CA THR A 227 -7.96 -2.68 -15.43
C THR A 227 -9.45 -2.44 -15.21
N ARG A 228 -10.03 -2.89 -14.07
CA ARG A 228 -11.41 -2.54 -13.71
C ARG A 228 -11.57 -1.07 -13.37
N ILE A 229 -10.59 -0.49 -12.68
CA ILE A 229 -10.55 0.96 -12.42
C ILE A 229 -10.42 1.73 -13.74
N ALA A 230 -9.50 1.33 -14.62
CA ALA A 230 -9.33 1.94 -15.93
C ALA A 230 -10.63 1.91 -16.75
N LEU A 231 -11.32 0.77 -16.77
CA LEU A 231 -12.64 0.61 -17.40
C LEU A 231 -13.68 1.60 -16.83
N ALA A 232 -13.77 1.67 -15.50
CA ALA A 232 -14.73 2.56 -14.82
C ALA A 232 -14.41 4.04 -15.13
N ASN A 233 -13.13 4.43 -15.05
CA ASN A 233 -12.67 5.78 -15.31
C ASN A 233 -12.80 6.22 -16.78
N SER A 234 -12.81 5.25 -17.72
CA SER A 234 -12.90 5.53 -19.15
C SER A 234 -14.32 5.85 -19.64
N ARG A 235 -15.34 5.62 -18.80
CA ARG A 235 -16.75 5.86 -19.17
C ARG A 235 -17.03 7.35 -19.40
N PRO A 236 -17.88 7.70 -20.38
CA PRO A 236 -18.34 9.06 -20.52
C PRO A 236 -19.01 9.54 -19.23
N GLY A 237 -18.63 10.73 -18.76
CA GLY A 237 -19.17 11.30 -17.52
C GLY A 237 -18.60 10.71 -16.22
N ALA A 238 -17.55 9.92 -16.28
CA ALA A 238 -16.86 9.47 -15.06
C ALA A 238 -16.16 10.66 -14.36
N HIS A 239 -16.29 10.72 -13.04
CA HIS A 239 -15.67 11.74 -12.19
C HIS A 239 -14.78 11.09 -11.09
N PRO A 240 -13.69 10.41 -11.47
CA PRO A 240 -12.81 9.82 -10.49
C PRO A 240 -12.05 10.89 -9.69
N PRO A 241 -11.52 10.55 -8.49
CA PRO A 241 -10.58 11.41 -7.77
C PRO A 241 -9.42 11.82 -8.67
N GLN A 242 -9.14 13.12 -8.76
CA GLN A 242 -8.09 13.66 -9.63
C GLN A 242 -6.68 13.47 -9.03
N GLN A 243 -6.59 13.27 -7.74
CA GLN A 243 -5.35 13.06 -6.99
C GLN A 243 -5.49 11.85 -6.08
N ALA A 244 -4.54 10.94 -6.18
CA ALA A 244 -4.38 9.80 -5.30
C ALA A 244 -2.89 9.39 -5.30
N PRO A 245 -2.40 8.66 -4.31
CA PRO A 245 -1.08 8.04 -4.38
C PRO A 245 -1.08 6.96 -5.49
N VAL A 246 0.10 6.69 -6.06
CA VAL A 246 0.30 5.49 -6.87
C VAL A 246 0.00 4.28 -5.99
N PRO A 247 -0.83 3.31 -6.44
CA PRO A 247 -1.13 2.15 -5.64
C PRO A 247 0.14 1.35 -5.34
N HIS A 248 0.25 0.86 -4.13
CA HIS A 248 1.32 -0.05 -3.72
C HIS A 248 0.73 -1.46 -3.61
N TRP A 249 1.25 -2.39 -4.41
CA TRP A 249 0.76 -3.76 -4.47
C TRP A 249 1.86 -4.75 -4.08
N GLY A 250 1.54 -5.65 -3.16
CA GLY A 250 2.45 -6.68 -2.65
C GLY A 250 1.87 -8.08 -2.72
N TRP A 251 2.46 -9.00 -1.98
CA TRP A 251 2.13 -10.43 -1.97
C TRP A 251 0.75 -10.76 -1.36
N GLY A 252 0.11 -9.84 -0.68
CA GLY A 252 -1.09 -10.13 0.11
C GLY A 252 -0.76 -11.04 1.31
N VAL A 253 -1.53 -12.12 1.48
CA VAL A 253 -1.35 -13.08 2.58
C VAL A 253 -0.45 -14.27 2.23
N ALA A 254 -0.03 -14.39 0.97
CA ALA A 254 0.78 -15.51 0.47
C ALA A 254 2.09 -14.94 -0.12
N PRO A 255 3.12 -14.70 0.72
CA PRO A 255 4.45 -14.32 0.22
C PRO A 255 5.07 -15.47 -0.59
N PRO A 256 6.13 -15.20 -1.38
CA PRO A 256 6.76 -16.21 -2.21
C PRO A 256 7.26 -17.38 -1.38
N TYR A 257 7.09 -18.57 -1.92
CA TYR A 257 7.72 -19.77 -1.38
C TYR A 257 9.22 -19.72 -1.65
N THR A 258 10.00 -19.60 -0.60
CA THR A 258 11.45 -19.74 -0.67
C THR A 258 11.81 -21.18 -0.27
N PRO A 259 12.34 -22.00 -1.20
CA PRO A 259 12.85 -23.31 -0.83
C PRO A 259 13.94 -23.17 0.25
N ALA A 260 13.89 -24.05 1.25
CA ALA A 260 14.87 -24.09 2.32
C ALA A 260 16.28 -24.45 1.78
#